data_59c05e48dcb483e59d2bdd65e2327601
#
_entry.id   59c05e48dcb483e59d2bdd65e2327601
#
_cell.length_a   1.000
_cell.length_b   1.000
_cell.length_c   1.000
_cell.angle_alpha   90.00
_cell.angle_beta   90.00
_cell.angle_gamma   90.00
#
_symmetry.space_group_name_H-M   'P 1'
#
loop_
_entity.id
_entity.type
_entity.pdbx_description
1 polymer ?
#
loop_
_entity_poly.entity_id
_entity_poly.type
_entity_poly.pdbx_seq_one_letter_code
_entity_poly.pdbx_strand_id
1 'polypeptide(L)'
;PGRFDRQVYVGRPDVRGREAILNVHAKGKPLADDVDLNVVAKTTSGFTGADLANLLNEAALLSAREGKKKIDMAEIQKAFVKVGIGTEKKSRVISEKEKLITAYHEGGHAILFELLDHLDPVHSISIIPTGMAGGYTMPLPGEDKMYVTKNQMKEEIISFLGGRAAESIIFKDVTTGASNDIQRATAMARDMVMKYGMSDRLGPIQFGEDSDEVFIGREIGRSRNYGEEIAAIIDEEVKTIMTQSYKEALRIINENIDVLHATAKLLLEKEKITGEEFRALFKKDDAVNIVEDKEALNAEPQGEA
;
A
#
# COMPACT_ATOMS: atom_id res chain seq x y z
N PRO A 1 30.15 -3.76 32.24
CA PRO A 1 30.66 -2.79 33.20
C PRO A 1 32.09 -2.38 32.86
N GLY A 2 32.37 -1.07 32.90
CA GLY A 2 33.68 -0.52 32.61
C GLY A 2 33.84 0.09 31.22
N ARG A 3 32.88 -0.11 30.29
CA ARG A 3 32.81 0.56 28.97
C ARG A 3 31.38 1.00 28.69
N PHE A 4 30.55 0.12 28.16
CA PHE A 4 29.10 0.35 27.97
C PHE A 4 28.35 -0.43 29.03
N ASP A 5 27.63 0.24 29.91
CA ASP A 5 26.94 -0.35 31.05
C ASP A 5 25.40 -0.33 30.90
N ARG A 6 24.90 0.33 29.86
CA ARG A 6 23.48 0.34 29.50
C ARG A 6 23.30 0.26 28.00
N GLN A 7 22.34 -0.56 27.58
CA GLN A 7 21.75 -0.53 26.24
C GLN A 7 20.39 0.14 26.35
N VAL A 8 20.16 1.16 25.52
CA VAL A 8 18.88 1.84 25.39
C VAL A 8 18.37 1.60 23.97
N TYR A 9 17.30 0.85 23.85
CA TYR A 9 16.63 0.65 22.58
C TYR A 9 15.78 1.88 22.25
N VAL A 10 16.04 2.50 21.10
CA VAL A 10 15.26 3.62 20.57
C VAL A 10 14.43 3.10 19.42
N GLY A 11 13.18 2.75 19.70
CA GLY A 11 12.21 2.31 18.68
C GLY A 11 11.67 3.46 17.83
N ARG A 12 10.82 3.12 16.84
CA ARG A 12 10.07 4.12 16.10
C ARG A 12 9.08 4.83 17.01
N PRO A 13 8.87 6.16 16.84
CA PRO A 13 7.95 6.91 17.68
C PRO A 13 6.49 6.53 17.39
N ASP A 14 5.67 6.52 18.44
CA ASP A 14 4.21 6.46 18.33
C ASP A 14 3.62 7.81 17.85
N VAL A 15 2.30 7.89 17.68
CA VAL A 15 1.62 9.11 17.21
C VAL A 15 2.00 10.32 18.05
N ARG A 16 2.03 10.19 19.40
CA ARG A 16 2.39 11.32 20.30
C ARG A 16 3.85 11.73 20.16
N GLY A 17 4.72 10.73 20.05
CA GLY A 17 6.15 10.96 19.78
C GLY A 17 6.37 11.65 18.44
N ARG A 18 5.66 11.22 17.38
CA ARG A 18 5.75 11.86 16.06
C ARG A 18 5.24 13.32 16.09
N GLU A 19 4.13 13.58 16.76
CA GLU A 19 3.62 14.95 16.94
C GLU A 19 4.62 15.83 17.70
N ALA A 20 5.23 15.32 18.77
CA ALA A 20 6.25 16.05 19.52
C ALA A 20 7.49 16.35 18.65
N ILE A 21 7.95 15.38 17.84
CA ILE A 21 9.06 15.54 16.90
C ILE A 21 8.72 16.55 15.82
N LEU A 22 7.52 16.48 15.22
CA LEU A 22 7.04 17.46 14.24
C LEU A 22 7.03 18.86 14.81
N ASN A 23 6.53 19.05 16.03
CA ASN A 23 6.53 20.35 16.72
C ASN A 23 7.96 20.90 16.93
N VAL A 24 8.95 20.04 17.21
CA VAL A 24 10.35 20.46 17.31
C VAL A 24 10.87 20.96 15.97
N HIS A 25 10.62 20.21 14.89
CA HIS A 25 11.11 20.54 13.54
C HIS A 25 10.29 21.64 12.84
N ALA A 26 9.08 21.95 13.31
CA ALA A 26 8.27 23.06 12.86
C ALA A 26 8.79 24.42 13.37
N LYS A 27 9.58 24.44 14.46
CA LYS A 27 10.15 25.69 14.99
C LYS A 27 10.97 26.41 13.92
N GLY A 28 10.62 27.68 13.67
CA GLY A 28 11.27 28.51 12.67
C GLY A 28 10.81 28.29 11.23
N LYS A 29 9.84 27.39 10.99
CA LYS A 29 9.19 27.23 9.70
C LYS A 29 7.83 27.93 9.70
N PRO A 30 7.51 28.76 8.68
CA PRO A 30 6.23 29.47 8.62
C PRO A 30 5.12 28.51 8.18
N LEU A 31 4.42 27.87 9.11
CA LEU A 31 3.25 27.06 8.82
C LEU A 31 2.03 27.94 8.58
N ALA A 32 1.14 27.52 7.68
CA ALA A 32 -0.15 28.13 7.46
C ALA A 32 -1.16 27.64 8.51
N ASP A 33 -2.28 28.33 8.60
CA ASP A 33 -3.27 28.11 9.66
C ASP A 33 -4.09 26.81 9.46
N ASP A 34 -4.04 26.22 8.26
CA ASP A 34 -4.65 24.95 7.88
C ASP A 34 -3.81 23.72 8.28
N VAL A 35 -2.56 23.92 8.74
CA VAL A 35 -1.66 22.82 9.09
C VAL A 35 -1.97 22.31 10.49
N ASP A 36 -2.46 21.07 10.56
CA ASP A 36 -2.62 20.32 11.80
C ASP A 36 -1.54 19.23 11.92
N LEU A 37 -0.53 19.47 12.79
CA LEU A 37 0.56 18.52 13.02
C LEU A 37 0.10 17.22 13.69
N ASN A 38 -1.04 17.19 14.37
CA ASN A 38 -1.62 15.95 14.90
C ASN A 38 -2.12 15.06 13.75
N VAL A 39 -2.79 15.65 12.75
CA VAL A 39 -3.19 14.94 11.54
C VAL A 39 -1.94 14.41 10.81
N VAL A 40 -0.91 15.24 10.65
CA VAL A 40 0.36 14.81 10.03
C VAL A 40 1.00 13.65 10.82
N ALA A 41 0.99 13.70 12.15
CA ALA A 41 1.52 12.63 12.99
C ALA A 41 0.76 11.30 12.82
N LYS A 42 -0.57 11.35 12.69
CA LYS A 42 -1.39 10.15 12.42
C LYS A 42 -1.08 9.53 11.06
N THR A 43 -0.92 10.36 10.03
CA THR A 43 -0.69 9.89 8.65
C THR A 43 0.74 9.41 8.40
N THR A 44 1.69 9.71 9.29
CA THR A 44 3.11 9.33 9.17
C THR A 44 3.47 8.10 10.01
N SER A 45 2.57 7.12 10.10
CA SER A 45 2.85 5.85 10.77
C SER A 45 4.13 5.21 10.24
N GLY A 46 4.98 4.70 11.13
CA GLY A 46 6.26 4.08 10.79
C GLY A 46 7.41 5.05 10.47
N PHE A 47 7.19 6.36 10.38
CA PHE A 47 8.25 7.33 10.15
C PHE A 47 9.17 7.45 11.38
N THR A 48 10.47 7.57 11.11
CA THR A 48 11.48 7.92 12.10
C THR A 48 11.53 9.43 12.34
N GLY A 49 12.25 9.86 13.36
CA GLY A 49 12.48 11.29 13.59
C GLY A 49 13.18 11.98 12.42
N ALA A 50 14.07 11.28 11.72
CA ALA A 50 14.73 11.78 10.51
C ALA A 50 13.76 11.95 9.33
N ASP A 51 12.84 11.00 9.14
CA ASP A 51 11.82 11.08 8.08
C ASP A 51 10.88 12.27 8.32
N LEU A 52 10.47 12.49 9.58
CA LEU A 52 9.61 13.62 9.98
C LEU A 52 10.30 14.97 9.79
N ALA A 53 11.58 15.06 10.13
CA ALA A 53 12.39 16.25 9.87
C ALA A 53 12.50 16.54 8.38
N ASN A 54 12.77 15.49 7.59
CA ASN A 54 12.86 15.58 6.14
C ASN A 54 11.51 15.95 5.51
N LEU A 55 10.40 15.40 6.00
CA LEU A 55 9.05 15.76 5.56
C LEU A 55 8.78 17.26 5.63
N LEU A 56 9.01 17.87 6.79
CA LEU A 56 8.80 19.33 6.96
C LEU A 56 9.81 20.17 6.17
N ASN A 57 11.02 19.66 5.97
CA ASN A 57 12.01 20.34 5.14
C ASN A 57 11.62 20.30 3.65
N GLU A 58 11.19 19.16 3.16
CA GLU A 58 10.72 19.02 1.78
C GLU A 58 9.44 19.83 1.51
N ALA A 59 8.51 19.89 2.48
CA ALA A 59 7.34 20.75 2.38
C ALA A 59 7.72 22.23 2.27
N ALA A 60 8.72 22.69 3.07
CA ALA A 60 9.25 24.04 2.98
C ALA A 60 9.87 24.34 1.61
N LEU A 61 10.65 23.40 1.06
CA LEU A 61 11.25 23.54 -0.26
C LEU A 61 10.20 23.59 -1.37
N LEU A 62 9.12 22.77 -1.28
CA LEU A 62 8.01 22.80 -2.22
C LEU A 62 7.28 24.14 -2.17
N SER A 63 6.94 24.63 -0.96
CA SER A 63 6.32 25.96 -0.78
C SER A 63 7.17 27.09 -1.37
N ALA A 64 8.48 27.05 -1.13
CA ALA A 64 9.41 28.07 -1.67
C ALA A 64 9.47 28.02 -3.22
N ARG A 65 9.45 26.84 -3.84
CA ARG A 65 9.41 26.68 -5.31
C ARG A 65 8.12 27.23 -5.92
N GLU A 66 7.01 27.15 -5.20
CA GLU A 66 5.71 27.69 -5.62
C GLU A 66 5.56 29.18 -5.26
N GLY A 67 6.58 29.81 -4.68
CA GLY A 67 6.56 31.22 -4.29
C GLY A 67 5.69 31.53 -3.07
N LYS A 68 5.26 30.50 -2.32
CA LYS A 68 4.46 30.64 -1.11
C LYS A 68 5.32 31.12 0.06
N LYS A 69 4.73 31.94 0.93
CA LYS A 69 5.39 32.44 2.14
C LYS A 69 5.18 31.54 3.37
N LYS A 70 4.18 30.68 3.33
CA LYS A 70 3.85 29.72 4.37
C LYS A 70 3.74 28.31 3.78
N ILE A 71 3.97 27.30 4.60
CA ILE A 71 3.80 25.89 4.27
C ILE A 71 2.37 25.55 4.60
N ASP A 72 1.57 25.16 3.63
CA ASP A 72 0.19 24.69 3.83
C ASP A 72 0.12 23.16 3.89
N MET A 73 -1.06 22.61 4.22
CA MET A 73 -1.26 21.17 4.34
C MET A 73 -1.04 20.44 2.99
N ALA A 74 -1.35 21.09 1.88
CA ALA A 74 -1.17 20.51 0.55
C ALA A 74 0.31 20.24 0.24
N GLU A 75 1.23 21.15 0.62
CA GLU A 75 2.67 20.94 0.47
C GLU A 75 3.19 19.83 1.38
N ILE A 76 2.65 19.71 2.60
CA ILE A 76 3.00 18.60 3.50
C ILE A 76 2.56 17.26 2.88
N GLN A 77 1.38 17.19 2.28
CA GLN A 77 0.90 15.98 1.60
C GLN A 77 1.76 15.63 0.36
N LYS A 78 2.16 16.63 -0.44
CA LYS A 78 3.10 16.42 -1.56
C LYS A 78 4.47 15.92 -1.06
N ALA A 79 4.97 16.52 0.02
CA ALA A 79 6.22 16.11 0.64
C ALA A 79 6.14 14.69 1.21
N PHE A 80 5.00 14.30 1.79
CA PHE A 80 4.78 12.95 2.30
C PHE A 80 4.94 11.89 1.20
N VAL A 81 4.33 12.10 0.04
CA VAL A 81 4.50 11.22 -1.13
C VAL A 81 5.97 11.19 -1.56
N LYS A 82 6.62 12.35 -1.63
CA LYS A 82 8.03 12.45 -2.05
C LYS A 82 8.98 11.73 -1.08
N VAL A 83 8.76 11.82 0.21
CA VAL A 83 9.59 11.16 1.23
C VAL A 83 9.32 9.66 1.29
N GLY A 84 8.04 9.26 1.21
CA GLY A 84 7.63 7.86 1.33
C GLY A 84 7.87 7.02 0.07
N ILE A 85 7.61 7.57 -1.12
CA ILE A 85 7.66 6.82 -2.38
C ILE A 85 8.84 7.30 -3.25
N GLY A 86 9.13 8.61 -3.23
CA GLY A 86 10.21 9.20 -4.02
C GLY A 86 9.75 10.39 -4.86
N THR A 87 10.66 10.90 -5.70
CA THR A 87 10.40 12.07 -6.56
C THR A 87 9.71 11.66 -7.85
N GLU A 88 8.65 12.40 -8.25
CA GLU A 88 7.98 12.23 -9.53
C GLU A 88 8.94 12.51 -10.69
N LYS A 89 8.95 11.63 -11.69
CA LYS A 89 9.80 11.73 -12.91
C LYS A 89 8.99 12.28 -14.09
N LYS A 90 8.70 13.56 -14.07
CA LYS A 90 7.88 14.23 -15.12
C LYS A 90 8.55 14.28 -16.50
N SER A 91 9.86 14.07 -16.58
CA SER A 91 10.62 14.08 -17.83
C SER A 91 10.61 12.74 -18.59
N ARG A 92 10.12 11.66 -17.98
CA ARG A 92 10.05 10.35 -18.63
C ARG A 92 8.88 10.31 -19.61
N VAL A 93 9.19 10.15 -20.89
CA VAL A 93 8.15 9.91 -21.91
C VAL A 93 7.66 8.47 -21.78
N ILE A 94 6.39 8.29 -21.49
CA ILE A 94 5.71 7.01 -21.37
C ILE A 94 4.74 6.88 -22.53
N SER A 95 4.70 5.72 -23.17
CA SER A 95 3.72 5.45 -24.22
C SER A 95 2.29 5.34 -23.63
N GLU A 96 1.27 5.66 -24.42
CA GLU A 96 -0.12 5.53 -24.01
C GLU A 96 -0.46 4.09 -23.61
N LYS A 97 0.18 3.10 -24.25
CA LYS A 97 0.04 1.69 -23.88
C LYS A 97 0.58 1.42 -22.48
N GLU A 98 1.74 1.95 -22.12
CA GLU A 98 2.32 1.77 -20.78
C GLU A 98 1.50 2.52 -19.72
N LYS A 99 0.99 3.73 -20.04
CA LYS A 99 0.06 4.45 -19.13
C LYS A 99 -1.19 3.64 -18.87
N LEU A 100 -1.76 3.02 -19.90
CA LEU A 100 -2.95 2.18 -19.78
C LEU A 100 -2.69 0.96 -18.88
N ILE A 101 -1.56 0.27 -19.10
CA ILE A 101 -1.16 -0.88 -18.26
C ILE A 101 -1.02 -0.43 -16.80
N THR A 102 -0.30 0.67 -16.55
CA THR A 102 -0.11 1.20 -15.19
C THR A 102 -1.46 1.59 -14.55
N ALA A 103 -2.37 2.20 -15.30
CA ALA A 103 -3.67 2.61 -14.77
C ALA A 103 -4.51 1.42 -14.29
N TYR A 104 -4.51 0.33 -15.03
CA TYR A 104 -5.19 -0.90 -14.62
C TYR A 104 -4.46 -1.59 -13.47
N HIS A 105 -3.13 -1.61 -13.48
CA HIS A 105 -2.31 -2.18 -12.42
C HIS A 105 -2.59 -1.50 -11.08
N GLU A 106 -2.47 -0.17 -11.03
CA GLU A 106 -2.74 0.61 -9.81
C GLU A 106 -4.21 0.54 -9.39
N GLY A 107 -5.13 0.53 -10.37
CA GLY A 107 -6.56 0.31 -10.12
C GLY A 107 -6.84 -1.03 -9.44
N GLY A 108 -6.13 -2.08 -9.84
CA GLY A 108 -6.22 -3.41 -9.21
C GLY A 108 -5.81 -3.40 -7.74
N HIS A 109 -4.69 -2.76 -7.42
CA HIS A 109 -4.27 -2.57 -6.02
C HIS A 109 -5.31 -1.77 -5.23
N ALA A 110 -5.80 -0.67 -5.79
CA ALA A 110 -6.74 0.23 -5.12
C ALA A 110 -8.05 -0.46 -4.75
N ILE A 111 -8.63 -1.26 -5.63
CA ILE A 111 -9.87 -2.02 -5.36
C ILE A 111 -9.67 -2.95 -4.18
N LEU A 112 -8.55 -3.66 -4.11
CA LEU A 112 -8.27 -4.59 -3.02
C LEU A 112 -8.02 -3.87 -1.70
N PHE A 113 -7.34 -2.72 -1.69
CA PHE A 113 -7.19 -1.91 -0.48
C PHE A 113 -8.53 -1.39 0.05
N GLU A 114 -9.49 -1.10 -0.81
CA GLU A 114 -10.78 -0.54 -0.38
C GLU A 114 -11.78 -1.62 0.08
N LEU A 115 -11.69 -2.85 -0.46
CA LEU A 115 -12.66 -3.91 -0.22
C LEU A 115 -12.23 -4.96 0.80
N LEU A 116 -10.96 -4.98 1.22
CA LEU A 116 -10.46 -5.90 2.22
C LEU A 116 -10.52 -5.25 3.62
N ASP A 117 -11.12 -5.95 4.57
CA ASP A 117 -11.54 -5.40 5.87
C ASP A 117 -10.39 -4.96 6.79
N HIS A 118 -9.22 -5.60 6.68
CA HIS A 118 -8.09 -5.36 7.59
C HIS A 118 -7.05 -4.40 7.00
N LEU A 119 -7.26 -3.94 5.77
CA LEU A 119 -6.36 -3.00 5.10
C LEU A 119 -6.77 -1.55 5.35
N ASP A 120 -5.80 -0.66 5.25
CA ASP A 120 -6.05 0.77 5.39
C ASP A 120 -6.59 1.33 4.05
N PRO A 121 -7.53 2.29 4.08
CA PRO A 121 -8.18 2.81 2.88
C PRO A 121 -7.19 3.55 1.98
N VAL A 122 -7.50 3.61 0.70
CA VAL A 122 -6.70 4.32 -0.30
C VAL A 122 -6.70 5.82 -0.02
N HIS A 123 -5.50 6.41 0.04
CA HIS A 123 -5.29 7.86 0.13
C HIS A 123 -5.13 8.50 -1.25
N SER A 124 -4.31 7.92 -2.11
CA SER A 124 -4.08 8.43 -3.48
C SER A 124 -3.57 7.33 -4.40
N ILE A 125 -3.89 7.48 -5.67
CA ILE A 125 -3.44 6.62 -6.77
C ILE A 125 -2.82 7.51 -7.83
N SER A 126 -1.68 7.10 -8.39
CA SER A 126 -1.00 7.87 -9.43
C SER A 126 -0.36 6.95 -10.47
N ILE A 127 -0.44 7.35 -11.72
CA ILE A 127 0.29 6.71 -12.84
C ILE A 127 1.50 7.51 -13.28
N ILE A 128 1.86 8.55 -12.53
CA ILE A 128 3.09 9.32 -12.75
C ILE A 128 4.26 8.52 -12.18
N PRO A 129 5.30 8.21 -12.98
CA PRO A 129 6.46 7.48 -12.48
C PRO A 129 7.11 8.18 -11.30
N THR A 130 7.26 7.47 -10.21
CA THR A 130 7.77 8.02 -8.96
C THR A 130 8.86 7.09 -8.39
N GLY A 131 10.03 7.61 -8.08
CA GLY A 131 11.15 6.80 -7.64
C GLY A 131 11.54 5.75 -8.69
N MET A 132 11.41 4.47 -8.35
CA MET A 132 11.65 3.32 -9.26
C MET A 132 10.35 2.70 -9.79
N ALA A 133 9.18 3.15 -9.32
CA ALA A 133 7.88 2.63 -9.72
C ALA A 133 7.32 3.36 -10.95
N GLY A 134 6.50 2.66 -11.74
CA GLY A 134 5.75 3.22 -12.87
C GLY A 134 4.55 4.06 -12.45
N GLY A 135 3.95 3.71 -11.32
CA GLY A 135 2.86 4.38 -10.63
C GLY A 135 2.91 4.03 -9.14
N TYR A 136 1.87 4.39 -8.41
CA TYR A 136 1.69 3.95 -7.03
C TYR A 136 0.23 4.01 -6.58
N THR A 137 -0.13 3.07 -5.73
CA THR A 137 -1.34 3.10 -4.91
C THR A 137 -0.91 3.21 -3.46
N MET A 138 -1.32 4.28 -2.78
CA MET A 138 -0.89 4.57 -1.42
C MET A 138 -2.07 4.51 -0.46
N PRO A 139 -2.11 3.50 0.43
CA PRO A 139 -3.03 3.49 1.56
C PRO A 139 -2.56 4.48 2.63
N LEU A 140 -3.47 4.94 3.47
CA LEU A 140 -3.18 5.81 4.59
C LEU A 140 -3.51 5.09 5.89
N PRO A 141 -2.49 4.72 6.71
CA PRO A 141 -2.73 4.11 8.00
C PRO A 141 -3.58 5.02 8.90
N GLY A 142 -4.67 4.48 9.44
CA GLY A 142 -5.54 5.21 10.37
C GLY A 142 -4.96 5.28 11.79
N GLU A 143 -4.15 4.28 12.17
CA GLU A 143 -3.57 4.15 13.51
C GLU A 143 -2.24 3.36 13.48
N ASP A 144 -1.47 3.49 14.56
CA ASP A 144 -0.26 2.68 14.75
C ASP A 144 -0.66 1.29 15.25
N LYS A 145 -0.47 0.26 14.43
CA LYS A 145 -0.75 -1.13 14.79
C LYS A 145 0.48 -1.74 15.47
N MET A 146 0.32 -2.19 16.70
CA MET A 146 1.38 -2.90 17.43
C MET A 146 1.50 -4.36 16.98
N TYR A 147 0.39 -4.98 16.59
CA TYR A 147 0.32 -6.36 16.14
C TYR A 147 -0.36 -6.45 14.79
N VAL A 148 0.14 -7.40 13.96
CA VAL A 148 -0.45 -7.74 12.67
C VAL A 148 -1.02 -9.15 12.76
N THR A 149 -2.26 -9.34 12.39
CA THR A 149 -2.92 -10.65 12.46
C THR A 149 -2.63 -11.51 11.23
N LYS A 150 -2.83 -12.85 11.34
CA LYS A 150 -2.74 -13.78 10.21
C LYS A 150 -3.66 -13.36 9.05
N ASN A 151 -4.87 -12.89 9.34
CA ASN A 151 -5.82 -12.46 8.31
C ASN A 151 -5.34 -11.17 7.63
N GLN A 152 -4.89 -10.19 8.39
CA GLN A 152 -4.33 -8.97 7.83
C GLN A 152 -3.14 -9.27 6.90
N MET A 153 -2.19 -10.13 7.29
CA MET A 153 -1.07 -10.51 6.44
C MET A 153 -1.53 -11.19 5.14
N LYS A 154 -2.57 -12.04 5.21
CA LYS A 154 -3.18 -12.64 4.01
C LYS A 154 -3.77 -11.59 3.08
N GLU A 155 -4.51 -10.62 3.63
CA GLU A 155 -5.09 -9.53 2.85
C GLU A 155 -4.03 -8.62 2.24
N GLU A 156 -2.93 -8.36 2.95
CA GLU A 156 -1.77 -7.64 2.38
C GLU A 156 -1.16 -8.41 1.19
N ILE A 157 -1.03 -9.75 1.29
CA ILE A 157 -0.58 -10.58 0.16
C ILE A 157 -1.56 -10.47 -1.02
N ILE A 158 -2.88 -10.52 -0.76
CA ILE A 158 -3.90 -10.36 -1.78
C ILE A 158 -3.73 -9.00 -2.47
N SER A 159 -3.58 -7.92 -1.70
CA SER A 159 -3.42 -6.56 -2.23
C SER A 159 -2.16 -6.41 -3.09
N PHE A 160 -1.02 -7.01 -2.70
CA PHE A 160 0.18 -7.01 -3.53
C PHE A 160 -0.01 -7.70 -4.89
N LEU A 161 -0.90 -8.67 -4.98
CA LEU A 161 -1.18 -9.38 -6.23
C LEU A 161 -2.21 -8.69 -7.12
N GLY A 162 -2.79 -7.56 -6.66
CA GLY A 162 -3.85 -6.82 -7.33
C GLY A 162 -3.49 -6.31 -8.73
N GLY A 163 -2.31 -5.68 -8.86
CA GLY A 163 -1.86 -5.18 -10.15
C GLY A 163 -1.71 -6.29 -11.20
N ARG A 164 -1.07 -7.40 -10.82
CA ARG A 164 -0.94 -8.57 -11.70
C ARG A 164 -2.29 -9.21 -12.04
N ALA A 165 -3.22 -9.26 -11.10
CA ALA A 165 -4.56 -9.79 -11.33
C ALA A 165 -5.34 -8.92 -12.33
N ALA A 166 -5.30 -7.60 -12.18
CA ALA A 166 -5.91 -6.66 -13.12
C ALA A 166 -5.32 -6.79 -14.53
N GLU A 167 -3.99 -6.84 -14.66
CA GLU A 167 -3.33 -7.08 -15.96
C GLU A 167 -3.83 -8.37 -16.62
N SER A 168 -3.87 -9.47 -15.87
CA SER A 168 -4.32 -10.76 -16.38
C SER A 168 -5.77 -10.75 -16.86
N ILE A 169 -6.67 -10.07 -16.15
CA ILE A 169 -8.08 -9.97 -16.51
C ILE A 169 -8.24 -9.13 -17.80
N ILE A 170 -7.62 -7.97 -17.85
CA ILE A 170 -7.85 -6.96 -18.91
C ILE A 170 -7.09 -7.30 -20.19
N PHE A 171 -5.79 -7.60 -20.07
CA PHE A 171 -4.92 -7.76 -21.23
C PHE A 171 -4.76 -9.23 -21.66
N LYS A 172 -5.25 -10.18 -20.84
CA LYS A 172 -5.00 -11.63 -21.02
C LYS A 172 -3.50 -11.97 -21.07
N ASP A 173 -2.69 -11.09 -20.48
CA ASP A 173 -1.24 -11.16 -20.41
C ASP A 173 -0.77 -10.52 -19.10
N VAL A 174 0.50 -10.66 -18.78
CA VAL A 174 1.10 -10.10 -17.55
C VAL A 174 2.44 -9.48 -17.86
N THR A 175 2.79 -8.42 -17.14
CA THR A 175 4.06 -7.72 -17.35
C THR A 175 5.05 -7.97 -16.22
N THR A 176 6.27 -7.52 -16.40
CA THR A 176 7.31 -7.51 -15.37
C THR A 176 7.08 -6.42 -14.30
N GLY A 177 6.10 -5.55 -14.49
CA GLY A 177 5.77 -4.46 -13.56
C GLY A 177 5.46 -4.96 -12.15
N ALA A 178 4.77 -6.10 -12.04
CA ALA A 178 4.42 -6.72 -10.76
C ALA A 178 5.59 -7.43 -10.05
N SER A 179 6.83 -7.33 -10.52
CA SER A 179 7.95 -8.10 -9.94
C SER A 179 8.22 -7.78 -8.48
N ASN A 180 8.16 -6.50 -8.10
CA ASN A 180 8.35 -6.07 -6.72
C ASN A 180 7.21 -6.54 -5.81
N ASP A 181 5.97 -6.48 -6.28
CA ASP A 181 4.79 -6.89 -5.53
C ASP A 181 4.80 -8.39 -5.27
N ILE A 182 5.17 -9.19 -6.27
CA ILE A 182 5.36 -10.64 -6.13
C ILE A 182 6.47 -10.93 -5.13
N GLN A 183 7.58 -10.19 -5.16
CA GLN A 183 8.68 -10.35 -4.22
C GLN A 183 8.22 -10.07 -2.78
N ARG A 184 7.50 -8.96 -2.55
CA ARG A 184 6.95 -8.59 -1.24
C ARG A 184 5.93 -9.61 -0.75
N ALA A 185 4.99 -10.01 -1.60
CA ALA A 185 3.99 -11.04 -1.29
C ALA A 185 4.65 -12.37 -0.88
N THR A 186 5.66 -12.83 -1.66
CA THR A 186 6.39 -14.07 -1.38
C THR A 186 7.19 -13.98 -0.07
N ALA A 187 7.85 -12.86 0.19
CA ALA A 187 8.57 -12.65 1.44
C ALA A 187 7.62 -12.71 2.65
N MET A 188 6.47 -12.03 2.56
CA MET A 188 5.45 -12.05 3.62
C MET A 188 4.87 -13.45 3.84
N ALA A 189 4.56 -14.19 2.78
CA ALA A 189 4.09 -15.57 2.89
C ALA A 189 5.14 -16.49 3.57
N ARG A 190 6.42 -16.29 3.28
CA ARG A 190 7.52 -16.99 3.96
C ARG A 190 7.60 -16.62 5.43
N ASP A 191 7.49 -15.34 5.77
CA ASP A 191 7.51 -14.87 7.15
C ASP A 191 6.34 -15.44 7.96
N MET A 192 5.13 -15.53 7.37
CA MET A 192 3.98 -16.18 8.00
C MET A 192 4.27 -17.64 8.38
N VAL A 193 4.90 -18.38 7.47
CA VAL A 193 5.17 -19.82 7.66
C VAL A 193 6.37 -20.04 8.57
N MET A 194 7.47 -19.33 8.32
CA MET A 194 8.76 -19.62 8.95
C MET A 194 9.02 -18.83 10.23
N LYS A 195 8.64 -17.53 10.25
CA LYS A 195 8.96 -16.62 11.36
C LYS A 195 7.84 -16.57 12.40
N TYR A 196 6.60 -16.53 11.96
CA TYR A 196 5.46 -16.31 12.87
C TYR A 196 4.68 -17.58 13.23
N GLY A 197 5.06 -18.75 12.68
CA GLY A 197 4.40 -20.02 12.99
C GLY A 197 2.91 -20.02 12.64
N MET A 198 2.52 -19.34 11.55
CA MET A 198 1.12 -19.19 11.14
C MET A 198 0.65 -20.27 10.17
N SER A 199 1.43 -21.35 9.96
CA SER A 199 1.02 -22.52 9.18
C SER A 199 0.26 -23.51 10.08
N ASP A 200 -0.90 -23.97 9.62
CA ASP A 200 -1.70 -24.96 10.35
C ASP A 200 -1.08 -26.38 10.23
N ARG A 201 -0.25 -26.64 9.20
CA ARG A 201 0.44 -27.92 8.99
C ARG A 201 1.71 -28.05 9.82
N LEU A 202 2.47 -26.95 9.94
CA LEU A 202 3.75 -26.95 10.66
C LEU A 202 3.58 -26.57 12.13
N GLY A 203 2.43 -25.97 12.50
CA GLY A 203 2.17 -25.50 13.86
C GLY A 203 2.95 -24.23 14.22
N PRO A 204 2.89 -23.80 15.50
CA PRO A 204 3.53 -22.58 15.99
C PRO A 204 5.03 -22.79 16.23
N ILE A 205 5.77 -23.07 15.18
CA ILE A 205 7.21 -23.31 15.18
C ILE A 205 7.89 -22.26 14.31
N GLN A 206 9.01 -21.73 14.80
CA GLN A 206 9.90 -20.87 14.04
C GLN A 206 10.97 -21.69 13.35
N PHE A 207 11.13 -21.49 12.05
CA PHE A 207 12.15 -22.14 11.21
C PHE A 207 13.16 -21.09 10.73
N GLY A 208 14.45 -21.42 10.81
CA GLY A 208 15.53 -20.50 10.47
C GLY A 208 16.05 -19.71 11.67
N GLU A 209 17.22 -19.11 11.53
CA GLU A 209 17.79 -18.22 12.55
C GLU A 209 17.33 -16.79 12.28
N ASP A 210 17.06 -16.02 13.35
CA ASP A 210 16.83 -14.58 13.25
C ASP A 210 18.11 -13.91 12.73
N SER A 211 18.02 -13.34 11.54
CA SER A 211 19.14 -12.60 10.90
C SER A 211 19.29 -11.17 11.42
N ASP A 212 18.80 -10.86 12.63
CA ASP A 212 18.90 -9.53 13.24
C ASP A 212 20.31 -9.20 13.78
N GLU A 213 21.23 -10.16 13.79
CA GLU A 213 22.64 -9.87 14.04
C GLU A 213 23.35 -9.48 12.73
N VAL A 214 23.36 -8.19 12.45
CA VAL A 214 24.21 -7.58 11.41
C VAL A 214 25.68 -7.67 11.86
N PHE A 215 26.27 -8.85 11.80
CA PHE A 215 27.72 -9.00 11.89
C PHE A 215 28.29 -9.07 10.47
N ILE A 216 28.84 -7.95 10.03
CA ILE A 216 29.64 -7.82 8.80
C ILE A 216 30.75 -8.87 8.87
N GLY A 217 30.65 -9.97 8.12
CA GLY A 217 31.71 -10.95 7.97
C GLY A 217 31.34 -12.44 8.01
N ARG A 218 30.07 -12.84 8.17
CA ARG A 218 29.65 -14.25 8.16
C ARG A 218 28.58 -14.54 7.09
N GLU A 219 28.93 -14.33 5.84
CA GLU A 219 28.14 -14.88 4.69
C GLU A 219 28.50 -16.34 4.36
N ILE A 220 29.25 -17.04 5.20
CA ILE A 220 29.68 -18.41 4.92
C ILE A 220 28.76 -19.37 5.68
N GLY A 221 27.73 -19.87 4.98
CA GLY A 221 26.92 -21.02 5.39
C GLY A 221 25.69 -20.67 6.22
N ARG A 222 24.61 -20.18 5.59
CA ARG A 222 23.27 -20.30 6.15
C ARG A 222 22.94 -21.79 6.25
N SER A 223 23.28 -22.40 7.37
CA SER A 223 22.88 -23.77 7.69
C SER A 223 21.38 -23.75 8.00
N ARG A 224 20.60 -24.44 7.15
CA ARG A 224 19.20 -24.70 7.49
C ARG A 224 19.15 -25.50 8.76
N ASN A 225 18.36 -25.07 9.76
CA ASN A 225 18.15 -25.81 11.00
C ASN A 225 16.99 -26.84 10.91
N TYR A 226 16.58 -27.19 9.68
CA TYR A 226 15.49 -28.15 9.39
C TYR A 226 15.83 -29.02 8.19
N GLY A 227 15.26 -30.24 8.16
CA GLY A 227 15.50 -31.23 7.10
C GLY A 227 14.73 -30.95 5.81
N GLU A 228 15.04 -31.70 4.76
CA GLU A 228 14.44 -31.55 3.43
C GLU A 228 12.92 -31.77 3.42
N GLU A 229 12.40 -32.64 4.28
CA GLU A 229 10.96 -32.89 4.40
C GLU A 229 10.21 -31.62 4.87
N ILE A 230 10.74 -30.95 5.89
CA ILE A 230 10.17 -29.69 6.38
C ILE A 230 10.32 -28.58 5.34
N ALA A 231 11.46 -28.53 4.62
CA ALA A 231 11.65 -27.57 3.53
C ALA A 231 10.57 -27.72 2.44
N ALA A 232 10.26 -28.95 2.05
CA ALA A 232 9.22 -29.23 1.07
C ALA A 232 7.83 -28.78 1.54
N ILE A 233 7.51 -28.98 2.83
CA ILE A 233 6.24 -28.52 3.42
C ILE A 233 6.19 -26.99 3.45
N ILE A 234 7.28 -26.29 3.82
CA ILE A 234 7.36 -24.83 3.79
C ILE A 234 7.10 -24.30 2.38
N ASP A 235 7.75 -24.85 1.36
CA ASP A 235 7.57 -24.42 -0.02
C ASP A 235 6.13 -24.66 -0.51
N GLU A 236 5.50 -25.76 -0.12
CA GLU A 236 4.11 -26.05 -0.45
C GLU A 236 3.11 -25.10 0.25
N GLU A 237 3.33 -24.80 1.54
CA GLU A 237 2.54 -23.82 2.29
C GLU A 237 2.63 -22.42 1.66
N VAL A 238 3.85 -21.94 1.36
CA VAL A 238 4.06 -20.66 0.68
C VAL A 238 3.35 -20.62 -0.68
N LYS A 239 3.50 -21.69 -1.49
CA LYS A 239 2.83 -21.80 -2.78
C LYS A 239 1.30 -21.79 -2.61
N THR A 240 0.79 -22.45 -1.59
CA THR A 240 -0.65 -22.50 -1.30
C THR A 240 -1.18 -21.11 -0.93
N ILE A 241 -0.50 -20.39 -0.02
CA ILE A 241 -0.86 -19.02 0.36
C ILE A 241 -0.88 -18.14 -0.88
N MET A 242 0.18 -18.12 -1.68
CA MET A 242 0.28 -17.30 -2.88
C MET A 242 -0.82 -17.60 -3.90
N THR A 243 -1.09 -18.91 -4.14
CA THR A 243 -2.10 -19.33 -5.11
C THR A 243 -3.51 -18.98 -4.66
N GLN A 244 -3.83 -19.17 -3.39
CA GLN A 244 -5.13 -18.80 -2.83
C GLN A 244 -5.34 -17.29 -2.85
N SER A 245 -4.33 -16.52 -2.44
CA SER A 245 -4.38 -15.06 -2.46
C SER A 245 -4.55 -14.50 -3.88
N TYR A 246 -3.88 -15.10 -4.87
CA TYR A 246 -4.05 -14.68 -6.26
C TYR A 246 -5.44 -15.00 -6.81
N LYS A 247 -6.01 -16.16 -6.47
CA LYS A 247 -7.39 -16.51 -6.85
C LYS A 247 -8.39 -15.55 -6.24
N GLU A 248 -8.18 -15.15 -4.98
CA GLU A 248 -9.05 -14.21 -4.30
C GLU A 248 -8.94 -12.80 -4.90
N ALA A 249 -7.73 -12.34 -5.22
CA ALA A 249 -7.53 -11.08 -5.95
C ALA A 249 -8.26 -11.08 -7.30
N LEU A 250 -8.14 -12.16 -8.08
CA LEU A 250 -8.88 -12.30 -9.35
C LEU A 250 -10.39 -12.25 -9.15
N ARG A 251 -10.92 -12.92 -8.12
CA ARG A 251 -12.35 -12.92 -7.81
C ARG A 251 -12.86 -11.52 -7.50
N ILE A 252 -12.22 -10.85 -6.53
CA ILE A 252 -12.66 -9.51 -6.08
C ILE A 252 -12.58 -8.50 -7.22
N ILE A 253 -11.50 -8.49 -8.00
CA ILE A 253 -11.33 -7.56 -9.12
C ILE A 253 -12.36 -7.85 -10.22
N ASN A 254 -12.65 -9.12 -10.52
CA ASN A 254 -13.62 -9.47 -11.56
C ASN A 254 -15.06 -9.11 -11.16
N GLU A 255 -15.40 -9.22 -9.87
CA GLU A 255 -16.69 -8.76 -9.33
C GLU A 255 -16.84 -7.24 -9.36
N ASN A 256 -15.73 -6.49 -9.45
CA ASN A 256 -15.69 -5.02 -9.47
C ASN A 256 -15.07 -4.49 -10.77
N ILE A 257 -15.28 -5.18 -11.89
CA ILE A 257 -14.64 -4.86 -13.16
C ILE A 257 -15.02 -3.48 -13.68
N ASP A 258 -16.25 -3.02 -13.44
CA ASP A 258 -16.74 -1.71 -13.87
C ASP A 258 -16.04 -0.58 -13.10
N VAL A 259 -15.81 -0.78 -11.79
CA VAL A 259 -15.02 0.15 -10.98
C VAL A 259 -13.57 0.19 -11.47
N LEU A 260 -13.00 -0.95 -11.86
CA LEU A 260 -11.65 -1.01 -12.42
C LEU A 260 -11.55 -0.19 -13.72
N HIS A 261 -12.50 -0.35 -14.64
CA HIS A 261 -12.55 0.44 -15.88
C HIS A 261 -12.72 1.93 -15.61
N ALA A 262 -13.62 2.31 -14.69
CA ALA A 262 -13.84 3.69 -14.29
C ALA A 262 -12.59 4.32 -13.66
N THR A 263 -11.89 3.57 -12.80
CA THR A 263 -10.64 4.00 -12.17
C THR A 263 -9.54 4.22 -13.20
N ALA A 264 -9.33 3.26 -14.10
CA ALA A 264 -8.33 3.38 -15.16
C ALA A 264 -8.61 4.59 -16.06
N LYS A 265 -9.87 4.80 -16.45
CA LYS A 265 -10.28 5.98 -17.24
C LYS A 265 -9.96 7.28 -16.51
N LEU A 266 -10.33 7.39 -15.25
CA LEU A 266 -10.09 8.60 -14.44
C LEU A 266 -8.59 8.86 -14.25
N LEU A 267 -7.78 7.80 -14.08
CA LEU A 267 -6.32 7.91 -13.99
C LEU A 267 -5.69 8.35 -15.31
N LEU A 268 -6.19 7.90 -16.46
CA LEU A 268 -5.71 8.36 -17.75
C LEU A 268 -6.04 9.85 -18.01
N GLU A 269 -7.16 10.33 -17.49
CA GLU A 269 -7.56 11.74 -17.61
C GLU A 269 -6.79 12.67 -16.65
N LYS A 270 -6.59 12.25 -15.40
CA LYS A 270 -6.04 13.10 -14.33
C LYS A 270 -4.60 12.78 -13.93
N GLU A 271 -4.07 11.64 -14.35
CA GLU A 271 -2.78 11.05 -13.98
C GLU A 271 -2.62 10.76 -12.48
N LYS A 272 -3.39 11.44 -11.63
CA LYS A 272 -3.43 11.24 -10.16
C LYS A 272 -4.83 11.52 -9.64
N ILE A 273 -5.32 10.64 -8.74
CA ILE A 273 -6.63 10.78 -8.08
C ILE A 273 -6.49 10.61 -6.57
N THR A 274 -7.41 11.21 -5.82
CA THR A 274 -7.52 11.05 -4.37
C THR A 274 -8.34 9.81 -4.02
N GLY A 275 -8.20 9.33 -2.77
CA GLY A 275 -9.03 8.24 -2.27
C GLY A 275 -10.53 8.59 -2.25
N GLU A 276 -10.89 9.88 -2.07
CA GLU A 276 -12.29 10.33 -2.13
C GLU A 276 -12.86 10.19 -3.54
N GLU A 277 -12.11 10.64 -4.56
CA GLU A 277 -12.50 10.49 -5.97
C GLU A 277 -12.63 9.02 -6.37
N PHE A 278 -11.73 8.16 -5.86
CA PHE A 278 -11.78 6.72 -6.09
C PHE A 278 -13.02 6.09 -5.44
N ARG A 279 -13.28 6.35 -4.15
CA ARG A 279 -14.47 5.84 -3.46
C ARG A 279 -15.80 6.30 -4.06
N ALA A 280 -15.82 7.47 -4.71
CA ALA A 280 -17.00 7.95 -5.39
C ALA A 280 -17.39 7.08 -6.60
N LEU A 281 -16.49 6.26 -7.14
CA LEU A 281 -16.76 5.35 -8.24
C LEU A 281 -17.65 4.18 -7.81
N PHE A 282 -17.49 3.66 -6.59
CA PHE A 282 -18.33 2.61 -6.04
C PHE A 282 -19.79 3.07 -5.82
N LYS A 283 -19.98 4.34 -5.44
CA LYS A 283 -21.34 4.89 -5.18
C LYS A 283 -22.18 5.13 -6.43
N LYS A 284 -21.56 5.19 -7.61
CA LYS A 284 -22.29 5.36 -8.88
C LYS A 284 -23.01 4.08 -9.29
N ASP A 285 -22.47 2.91 -8.99
CA ASP A 285 -23.09 1.62 -9.31
C ASP A 285 -24.30 1.34 -8.41
N ASP A 286 -24.26 1.73 -7.13
CA ASP A 286 -25.43 1.64 -6.25
C ASP A 286 -26.60 2.50 -6.75
N ALA A 287 -26.33 3.65 -7.36
CA ALA A 287 -27.37 4.54 -7.90
C ALA A 287 -27.98 4.00 -9.21
N VAL A 288 -27.21 3.31 -10.03
CA VAL A 288 -27.69 2.69 -11.28
C VAL A 288 -28.55 1.48 -10.96
N ASN A 289 -28.13 0.61 -10.03
CA ASN A 289 -28.90 -0.56 -9.60
C ASN A 289 -30.26 -0.16 -8.95
N ILE A 290 -30.31 0.96 -8.22
CA ILE A 290 -31.57 1.45 -7.61
C ILE A 290 -32.54 1.99 -8.69
N VAL A 291 -32.03 2.48 -9.82
CA VAL A 291 -32.89 2.97 -10.92
C VAL A 291 -33.43 1.79 -11.73
N GLU A 292 -32.60 0.78 -12.01
CA GLU A 292 -33.03 -0.42 -12.73
C GLU A 292 -34.04 -1.25 -11.92
N ASP A 293 -33.85 -1.39 -10.60
CA ASP A 293 -34.82 -2.06 -9.71
C ASP A 293 -36.15 -1.29 -9.59
N LYS A 294 -36.14 0.05 -9.69
CA LYS A 294 -37.37 0.85 -9.68
C LYS A 294 -38.11 0.81 -11.02
N GLU A 295 -37.44 0.69 -12.13
CA GLU A 295 -38.05 0.49 -13.44
C GLU A 295 -38.64 -0.91 -13.59
N ALA A 296 -37.97 -1.94 -13.04
CA ALA A 296 -38.51 -3.29 -13.04
C ALA A 296 -39.74 -3.48 -12.13
N LEU A 297 -39.83 -2.74 -11.02
CA LEU A 297 -40.99 -2.76 -10.11
C LEU A 297 -42.21 -1.98 -10.62
N ASN A 298 -42.04 -1.07 -11.59
CA ASN A 298 -43.13 -0.29 -12.18
C ASN A 298 -43.69 -0.89 -13.47
N ALA A 299 -43.15 -2.01 -13.95
CA ALA A 299 -43.67 -2.78 -15.06
C ALA A 299 -44.70 -3.81 -14.62
N GLU A 300 -45.87 -3.40 -14.09
CA GLU A 300 -47.01 -4.29 -13.90
C GLU A 300 -47.61 -4.61 -15.28
N PRO A 301 -48.00 -5.87 -15.56
CA PRO A 301 -48.70 -6.22 -16.78
C PRO A 301 -50.12 -5.69 -16.73
N GLN A 302 -50.50 -4.81 -17.66
CA GLN A 302 -51.89 -4.46 -17.92
C GLN A 302 -52.59 -5.72 -18.40
N GLY A 303 -53.43 -6.27 -17.51
CA GLY A 303 -54.25 -7.44 -17.80
C GLY A 303 -55.27 -7.16 -18.89
N GLU A 304 -55.36 -8.10 -19.81
CA GLU A 304 -56.43 -8.21 -20.76
C GLU A 304 -57.78 -8.50 -20.04
N ALA A 305 -58.81 -7.75 -20.41
CA ALA A 305 -60.18 -8.06 -20.18
C ALA A 305 -60.83 -8.52 -21.50
#